data_ebff6f1acaeed21580c9913d5b139b4e
#
_entry.id   ebff6f1acaeed21580c9913d5b139b4e
#
_cell.length_a   1.000
_cell.length_b   1.000
_cell.length_c   1.000
_cell.angle_alpha   90.00
_cell.angle_beta   90.00
_cell.angle_gamma   90.00
#
_symmetry.space_group_name_H-M   'P 1'
#
loop_
_entity.id
_entity.type
_entity.pdbx_description
1 polymer ?
#
loop_
_entity_poly.entity_id
_entity_poly.type
_entity_poly.pdbx_seq_one_letter_code
_entity_poly.pdbx_strand_id
1 'polypeptide(L)'
;LTLAGGFLFGSIFGTLFVNLGATTGATLSFLVARYLLRDAVEQKFGKWLSPLQEGFAKNAFSYLMTLRLIPLFPFFVVNLVSGLTHVRVGTYIMATAIGIIPGSFVYAYAGRQLGTINSLKEIASPSVLAAFVLLGLLALVPIVYKKLSVNKHDGH
;
A
#
# COMPACT_ATOMS: atom_id res chain seq x y z
N LEU A 1 -9.95 9.00 0.13
CA LEU A 1 -10.54 8.44 -1.11
C LEU A 1 -11.16 7.06 -0.85
N THR A 2 -10.43 6.10 -0.27
CA THR A 2 -10.90 4.72 -0.05
C THR A 2 -12.10 4.64 0.88
N LEU A 3 -12.10 5.41 1.99
CA LEU A 3 -13.26 5.54 2.88
C LEU A 3 -14.48 6.08 2.13
N ALA A 4 -14.32 7.13 1.33
CA ALA A 4 -15.40 7.69 0.51
C ALA A 4 -15.92 6.69 -0.53
N GLY A 5 -15.04 5.91 -1.16
CA GLY A 5 -15.42 4.83 -2.05
C GLY A 5 -16.26 3.76 -1.35
N GLY A 6 -15.88 3.37 -0.14
CA GLY A 6 -16.64 2.44 0.70
C GLY A 6 -18.01 2.98 1.13
N PHE A 7 -18.05 4.26 1.47
CA PHE A 7 -19.31 4.95 1.82
C PHE A 7 -20.30 4.99 0.65
N LEU A 8 -19.82 5.35 -0.56
CA LEU A 8 -20.69 5.54 -1.74
C LEU A 8 -21.06 4.22 -2.43
N PHE A 9 -20.12 3.28 -2.54
CA PHE A 9 -20.28 2.07 -3.36
C PHE A 9 -20.30 0.76 -2.55
N GLY A 10 -20.19 0.87 -1.23
CA GLY A 10 -20.06 -0.30 -0.35
C GLY A 10 -18.64 -0.88 -0.35
N SER A 11 -18.43 -1.89 0.51
CA SER A 11 -17.07 -2.41 0.75
C SER A 11 -16.46 -3.12 -0.48
N ILE A 12 -17.24 -3.91 -1.23
CA ILE A 12 -16.73 -4.69 -2.36
C ILE A 12 -16.48 -3.80 -3.57
N PHE A 13 -17.50 -3.09 -4.06
CA PHE A 13 -17.37 -2.22 -5.23
C PHE A 13 -16.45 -1.02 -4.92
N GLY A 14 -16.51 -0.47 -3.71
CA GLY A 14 -15.58 0.57 -3.27
C GLY A 14 -14.12 0.10 -3.34
N THR A 15 -13.84 -1.12 -2.88
CA THR A 15 -12.49 -1.72 -2.99
C THR A 15 -12.09 -1.91 -4.44
N LEU A 16 -12.96 -2.42 -5.30
CA LEU A 16 -12.66 -2.64 -6.72
C LEU A 16 -12.35 -1.32 -7.45
N PHE A 17 -13.19 -0.31 -7.31
CA PHE A 17 -12.99 0.98 -7.98
C PHE A 17 -11.73 1.70 -7.46
N VAL A 18 -11.50 1.67 -6.16
CA VAL A 18 -10.29 2.23 -5.57
C VAL A 18 -9.05 1.47 -6.03
N ASN A 19 -9.11 0.14 -6.10
CA ASN A 19 -8.00 -0.68 -6.57
C ASN A 19 -7.66 -0.37 -8.03
N LEU A 20 -8.65 -0.29 -8.91
CA LEU A 20 -8.45 0.08 -10.32
C LEU A 20 -7.82 1.47 -10.44
N GLY A 21 -8.37 2.47 -9.77
CA GLY A 21 -7.86 3.84 -9.80
C GLY A 21 -6.46 3.95 -9.19
N ALA A 22 -6.23 3.32 -8.04
CA ALA A 22 -4.93 3.34 -7.37
C ALA A 22 -3.85 2.61 -8.18
N THR A 23 -4.17 1.45 -8.76
CA THR A 23 -3.22 0.69 -9.60
C THR A 23 -2.88 1.46 -10.87
N THR A 24 -3.87 2.10 -11.51
CA THR A 24 -3.65 2.94 -12.69
C THR A 24 -2.77 4.14 -12.35
N GLY A 25 -3.11 4.90 -11.30
CA GLY A 25 -2.31 6.05 -10.84
C GLY A 25 -0.91 5.67 -10.41
N ALA A 26 -0.76 4.55 -9.70
CA ALA A 26 0.54 3.99 -9.32
C ALA A 26 1.38 3.64 -10.54
N THR A 27 0.77 3.01 -11.56
CA THR A 27 1.44 2.64 -12.81
C THR A 27 1.90 3.88 -13.57
N LEU A 28 1.07 4.91 -13.66
CA LEU A 28 1.48 6.17 -14.30
C LEU A 28 2.66 6.81 -13.56
N SER A 29 2.62 6.89 -12.23
CA SER A 29 3.73 7.41 -11.42
C SER A 29 5.01 6.60 -11.61
N PHE A 30 4.90 5.28 -11.67
CA PHE A 30 6.00 4.36 -11.94
C PHE A 30 6.59 4.59 -13.34
N LEU A 31 5.76 4.79 -14.38
CA LEU A 31 6.23 5.05 -15.75
C LEU A 31 6.90 6.42 -15.86
N VAL A 32 6.33 7.45 -15.23
CA VAL A 32 6.96 8.78 -15.14
C VAL A 32 8.35 8.68 -14.51
N ALA A 33 8.47 8.00 -13.37
CA ALA A 33 9.75 7.79 -12.72
C ALA A 33 10.74 7.04 -13.64
N ARG A 34 10.26 6.01 -14.33
CA ARG A 34 11.09 5.18 -15.22
C ARG A 34 11.61 5.92 -16.43
N TYR A 35 10.76 6.66 -17.13
CA TYR A 35 11.12 7.25 -18.41
C TYR A 35 11.61 8.70 -18.33
N LEU A 36 11.22 9.44 -17.29
CA LEU A 36 11.57 10.85 -17.15
C LEU A 36 12.63 11.11 -16.06
N LEU A 37 12.64 10.33 -14.98
CA LEU A 37 13.46 10.65 -13.80
C LEU A 37 14.64 9.69 -13.61
N ARG A 38 14.60 8.50 -14.22
CA ARG A 38 15.57 7.45 -13.94
C ARG A 38 17.00 7.87 -14.17
N ASP A 39 17.32 8.39 -15.36
CA ASP A 39 18.70 8.73 -15.74
C ASP A 39 19.27 9.83 -14.84
N ALA A 40 18.45 10.85 -14.54
CA ALA A 40 18.86 11.95 -13.66
C ALA A 40 19.08 11.49 -12.21
N VAL A 41 18.24 10.59 -11.72
CA VAL A 41 18.33 10.07 -10.35
C VAL A 41 19.45 9.04 -10.24
N GLU A 42 19.66 8.18 -11.23
CA GLU A 42 20.72 7.19 -11.24
C GLU A 42 22.10 7.85 -11.24
N GLN A 43 22.30 8.91 -12.02
CA GLN A 43 23.53 9.70 -12.03
C GLN A 43 23.83 10.36 -10.67
N LYS A 44 22.81 10.87 -9.99
CA LYS A 44 22.96 11.64 -8.75
C LYS A 44 22.91 10.78 -7.49
N PHE A 45 22.10 9.72 -7.48
CA PHE A 45 21.77 8.92 -6.31
C PHE A 45 21.94 7.41 -6.52
N GLY A 46 22.68 6.96 -7.53
CA GLY A 46 22.81 5.54 -7.87
C GLY A 46 23.28 4.66 -6.71
N LYS A 47 24.21 5.13 -5.89
CA LYS A 47 24.67 4.41 -4.68
C LYS A 47 23.56 4.20 -3.65
N TRP A 48 22.63 5.14 -3.52
CA TRP A 48 21.48 5.04 -2.61
C TRP A 48 20.40 4.08 -3.14
N LEU A 49 20.29 3.95 -4.47
CA LEU A 49 19.36 3.04 -5.12
C LEU A 49 19.84 1.58 -5.13
N SER A 50 21.16 1.33 -5.02
CA SER A 50 21.76 -0.01 -5.12
C SER A 50 21.11 -1.05 -4.20
N PRO A 51 20.91 -0.83 -2.88
CA PRO A 51 20.28 -1.82 -2.01
C PRO A 51 18.84 -2.14 -2.41
N LEU A 52 18.12 -1.16 -2.94
CA LEU A 52 16.76 -1.34 -3.43
C LEU A 52 16.75 -2.16 -4.73
N GLN A 53 17.68 -1.87 -5.65
CA GLN A 53 17.86 -2.64 -6.88
C GLN A 53 18.17 -4.10 -6.59
N GLU A 54 19.03 -4.39 -5.61
CA GLU A 54 19.36 -5.75 -5.18
C GLU A 54 18.14 -6.49 -4.59
N GLY A 55 17.33 -5.81 -3.76
CA GLY A 55 16.08 -6.36 -3.21
C GLY A 55 15.09 -6.74 -4.32
N PHE A 56 14.93 -5.85 -5.30
CA PHE A 56 14.06 -6.10 -6.45
C PHE A 56 14.63 -7.17 -7.41
N ALA A 57 15.95 -7.27 -7.56
CA ALA A 57 16.60 -8.24 -8.42
C ALA A 57 16.36 -9.70 -7.95
N LYS A 58 16.32 -9.93 -6.65
CA LYS A 58 16.11 -11.27 -6.07
C LYS A 58 14.68 -11.79 -6.33
N ASN A 59 13.67 -11.03 -5.99
CA ASN A 59 12.26 -11.37 -6.23
C ASN A 59 11.41 -10.10 -6.18
N ALA A 60 11.26 -9.45 -7.33
CA ALA A 60 10.52 -8.18 -7.45
C ALA A 60 9.07 -8.29 -6.97
N PHE A 61 8.38 -9.38 -7.29
CA PHE A 61 6.99 -9.57 -6.91
C PHE A 61 6.82 -9.65 -5.39
N SER A 62 7.56 -10.53 -4.73
CA SER A 62 7.48 -10.70 -3.27
C SER A 62 7.93 -9.45 -2.53
N TYR A 63 8.96 -8.76 -3.02
CA TYR A 63 9.45 -7.52 -2.42
C TYR A 63 8.40 -6.41 -2.51
N LEU A 64 7.76 -6.23 -3.68
CA LEU A 64 6.66 -5.29 -3.86
C LEU A 64 5.44 -5.64 -3.01
N MET A 65 5.07 -6.90 -2.95
CA MET A 65 3.98 -7.38 -2.09
C MET A 65 4.22 -6.99 -0.63
N THR A 66 5.44 -7.23 -0.14
CA THR A 66 5.82 -6.84 1.22
C THR A 66 5.69 -5.33 1.45
N LEU A 67 6.19 -4.51 0.51
CA LEU A 67 6.08 -3.06 0.60
C LEU A 67 4.63 -2.55 0.54
N ARG A 68 3.72 -3.28 -0.14
CA ARG A 68 2.29 -2.94 -0.22
C ARG A 68 1.49 -3.39 0.99
N LEU A 69 1.81 -4.56 1.54
CA LEU A 69 1.14 -5.13 2.71
C LEU A 69 1.57 -4.43 4.00
N ILE A 70 2.82 -3.99 4.07
CA ILE A 70 3.36 -3.30 5.24
C ILE A 70 3.36 -1.79 4.96
N PRO A 71 2.46 -0.99 5.55
CA PRO A 71 2.33 0.44 5.27
C PRO A 71 3.43 1.28 5.95
N LEU A 72 4.71 0.88 5.77
CA LEU A 72 5.88 1.60 6.29
C LEU A 72 6.26 2.81 5.43
N PHE A 73 6.02 2.70 4.13
CA PHE A 73 6.40 3.73 3.17
C PHE A 73 5.16 4.39 2.56
N PRO A 74 5.21 5.71 2.33
CA PRO A 74 4.15 6.39 1.60
C PRO A 74 3.95 5.77 0.21
N PHE A 75 2.70 5.61 -0.20
CA PHE A 75 2.31 4.94 -1.44
C PHE A 75 3.04 5.50 -2.67
N PHE A 76 3.17 6.82 -2.77
CA PHE A 76 3.83 7.48 -3.90
C PHE A 76 5.34 7.20 -3.94
N VAL A 77 5.99 7.07 -2.78
CA VAL A 77 7.43 6.74 -2.71
C VAL A 77 7.69 5.36 -3.30
N VAL A 78 6.87 4.37 -2.93
CA VAL A 78 6.99 3.01 -3.49
C VAL A 78 6.81 3.03 -5.00
N ASN A 79 5.88 3.84 -5.53
CA ASN A 79 5.66 3.95 -6.98
C ASN A 79 6.87 4.54 -7.69
N LEU A 80 7.40 5.66 -7.20
CA LEU A 80 8.55 6.34 -7.79
C LEU A 80 9.81 5.46 -7.71
N VAL A 81 10.13 4.95 -6.53
CA VAL A 81 11.32 4.11 -6.30
C VAL A 81 11.28 2.86 -7.17
N SER A 82 10.14 2.17 -7.25
CA SER A 82 10.00 1.01 -8.13
C SER A 82 10.22 1.35 -9.61
N GLY A 83 9.79 2.53 -10.05
CA GLY A 83 10.04 3.03 -11.41
C GLY A 83 11.52 3.26 -11.73
N LEU A 84 12.30 3.66 -10.73
CA LEU A 84 13.76 3.85 -10.85
C LEU A 84 14.55 2.53 -10.87
N THR A 85 13.91 1.41 -10.55
CA THR A 85 14.55 0.08 -10.56
C THR A 85 14.25 -0.68 -11.87
N HIS A 86 14.84 -1.87 -12.04
CA HIS A 86 14.66 -2.71 -13.24
C HIS A 86 13.43 -3.62 -13.18
N VAL A 87 12.45 -3.33 -12.32
CA VAL A 87 11.21 -4.12 -12.19
C VAL A 87 10.39 -4.07 -13.47
N ARG A 88 9.91 -5.23 -13.93
CA ARG A 88 9.02 -5.30 -15.09
C ARG A 88 7.68 -4.65 -14.78
N VAL A 89 7.13 -3.89 -15.73
CA VAL A 89 5.82 -3.19 -15.58
C VAL A 89 4.71 -4.16 -15.17
N GLY A 90 4.63 -5.32 -15.82
CA GLY A 90 3.62 -6.33 -15.50
C GLY A 90 3.74 -6.86 -14.06
N THR A 91 4.95 -7.15 -13.59
CA THR A 91 5.20 -7.56 -12.20
C THR A 91 4.78 -6.46 -11.22
N TYR A 92 5.07 -5.20 -11.55
CA TYR A 92 4.68 -4.06 -10.74
C TYR A 92 3.15 -3.92 -10.64
N ILE A 93 2.44 -4.00 -11.78
CA ILE A 93 0.97 -3.91 -11.83
C ILE A 93 0.34 -5.02 -11.00
N MET A 94 0.75 -6.27 -11.22
CA MET A 94 0.19 -7.44 -10.53
C MET A 94 0.43 -7.37 -9.01
N ALA A 95 1.66 -7.10 -8.59
CA ALA A 95 1.98 -6.99 -7.18
C ALA A 95 1.26 -5.81 -6.50
N THR A 96 1.10 -4.68 -7.21
CA THR A 96 0.35 -3.53 -6.71
C THR A 96 -1.13 -3.85 -6.61
N ALA A 97 -1.76 -4.35 -7.68
CA ALA A 97 -3.19 -4.67 -7.70
C ALA A 97 -3.58 -5.66 -6.59
N ILE A 98 -2.78 -6.70 -6.39
CA ILE A 98 -3.04 -7.70 -5.35
C ILE A 98 -2.68 -7.16 -3.96
N GLY A 99 -1.52 -6.51 -3.83
CA GLY A 99 -0.96 -6.09 -2.55
C GLY A 99 -1.75 -5.00 -1.84
N ILE A 100 -2.48 -4.14 -2.57
CA ILE A 100 -3.31 -3.09 -1.97
C ILE A 100 -4.72 -3.56 -1.57
N ILE A 101 -5.18 -4.75 -2.03
CA ILE A 101 -6.54 -5.24 -1.75
C ILE A 101 -6.84 -5.31 -0.25
N PRO A 102 -6.01 -5.96 0.60
CA PRO A 102 -6.35 -6.12 2.01
C PRO A 102 -6.53 -4.78 2.72
N GLY A 103 -5.60 -3.85 2.52
CA GLY A 103 -5.70 -2.51 3.07
C GLY A 103 -6.90 -1.73 2.54
N SER A 104 -7.10 -1.72 1.23
CA SER A 104 -8.24 -1.03 0.59
C SER A 104 -9.57 -1.58 1.06
N PHE A 105 -9.68 -2.90 1.24
CA PHE A 105 -10.92 -3.52 1.75
C PHE A 105 -11.24 -3.07 3.18
N VAL A 106 -10.25 -3.04 4.07
CA VAL A 106 -10.46 -2.57 5.46
C VAL A 106 -10.95 -1.13 5.49
N TYR A 107 -10.33 -0.24 4.71
CA TYR A 107 -10.76 1.16 4.62
C TYR A 107 -12.13 1.32 3.95
N ALA A 108 -12.43 0.56 2.88
CA ALA A 108 -13.73 0.60 2.23
C ALA A 108 -14.84 0.04 3.13
N TYR A 109 -14.55 -1.01 3.89
CA TYR A 109 -15.46 -1.55 4.90
C TYR A 109 -15.76 -0.52 5.99
N ALA A 110 -14.74 0.13 6.53
CA ALA A 110 -14.92 1.20 7.50
C ALA A 110 -15.75 2.36 6.92
N GLY A 111 -15.49 2.77 5.67
CA GLY A 111 -16.28 3.79 4.99
C GLY A 111 -17.74 3.43 4.84
N ARG A 112 -18.04 2.18 4.50
CA ARG A 112 -19.42 1.67 4.45
C ARG A 112 -20.11 1.76 5.80
N GLN A 113 -19.42 1.35 6.88
CA GLN A 113 -19.99 1.39 8.23
C GLN A 113 -20.30 2.83 8.68
N LEU A 114 -19.45 3.79 8.33
CA LEU A 114 -19.73 5.20 8.60
C LEU A 114 -21.02 5.70 7.91
N GLY A 115 -21.32 5.18 6.72
CA GLY A 115 -22.55 5.50 5.99
C GLY A 115 -23.83 4.93 6.60
N THR A 116 -23.73 3.95 7.49
CA THR A 116 -24.89 3.33 8.15
C THR A 116 -25.22 3.96 9.50
N ILE A 117 -24.38 4.88 10.00
CA ILE A 117 -24.58 5.52 11.30
C ILE A 117 -25.60 6.65 11.18
N ASN A 118 -26.84 6.42 11.66
CA ASN A 118 -27.90 7.42 11.73
C ASN A 118 -28.12 7.94 13.17
N SER A 119 -27.54 7.26 14.17
CA SER A 119 -27.65 7.66 15.57
C SER A 119 -26.40 7.32 16.38
N LEU A 120 -26.17 8.03 17.49
CA LEU A 120 -25.04 7.76 18.39
C LEU A 120 -25.02 6.33 18.95
N LYS A 121 -26.19 5.67 19.06
CA LYS A 121 -26.28 4.27 19.51
C LYS A 121 -25.71 3.29 18.50
N GLU A 122 -25.74 3.61 17.22
CA GLU A 122 -25.24 2.75 16.14
C GLU A 122 -23.71 2.77 16.04
N ILE A 123 -23.04 3.77 16.63
CA ILE A 123 -21.58 3.81 16.72
C ILE A 123 -21.05 2.60 17.51
N ALA A 124 -21.82 2.12 18.50
CA ALA A 124 -21.48 0.94 19.30
C ALA A 124 -21.90 -0.39 18.64
N SER A 125 -22.38 -0.36 17.39
CA SER A 125 -22.75 -1.61 16.68
C SER A 125 -21.53 -2.50 16.46
N PRO A 126 -21.68 -3.83 16.51
CA PRO A 126 -20.59 -4.77 16.29
C PRO A 126 -19.84 -4.56 14.97
N SER A 127 -20.56 -4.16 13.91
CA SER A 127 -19.98 -3.90 12.58
C SER A 127 -19.07 -2.67 12.56
N VAL A 128 -19.50 -1.59 13.22
CA VAL A 128 -18.69 -0.36 13.33
C VAL A 128 -17.48 -0.60 14.22
N LEU A 129 -17.65 -1.27 15.36
CA LEU A 129 -16.55 -1.64 16.23
C LEU A 129 -15.55 -2.54 15.52
N ALA A 130 -16.00 -3.54 14.76
CA ALA A 130 -15.12 -4.39 13.95
C ALA A 130 -14.33 -3.59 12.93
N ALA A 131 -14.94 -2.60 12.25
CA ALA A 131 -14.24 -1.72 11.32
C ALA A 131 -13.15 -0.91 12.00
N PHE A 132 -13.40 -0.34 13.17
CA PHE A 132 -12.39 0.40 13.93
C PHE A 132 -11.28 -0.50 14.46
N VAL A 133 -11.60 -1.72 14.91
CA VAL A 133 -10.58 -2.70 15.32
C VAL A 133 -9.68 -3.07 14.15
N LEU A 134 -10.25 -3.35 12.96
CA LEU A 134 -9.47 -3.66 11.76
C LEU A 134 -8.56 -2.51 11.34
N LEU A 135 -9.05 -1.28 11.38
CA LEU A 135 -8.23 -0.09 11.11
C LEU A 135 -7.11 0.06 12.15
N GLY A 136 -7.41 -0.16 13.42
CA GLY A 136 -6.42 -0.12 14.50
C GLY A 136 -5.33 -1.19 14.32
N LEU A 137 -5.71 -2.42 14.01
CA LEU A 137 -4.77 -3.50 13.72
C LEU A 137 -3.90 -3.18 12.50
N LEU A 138 -4.49 -2.65 11.44
CA LEU A 138 -3.74 -2.24 10.25
C LEU A 138 -2.73 -1.13 10.58
N ALA A 139 -3.10 -0.16 11.42
CA ALA A 139 -2.21 0.91 11.88
C ALA A 139 -1.07 0.40 12.77
N LEU A 140 -1.26 -0.71 13.49
CA LEU A 140 -0.22 -1.32 14.34
C LEU A 140 0.81 -2.14 13.56
N VAL A 141 0.47 -2.60 12.33
CA VAL A 141 1.37 -3.42 11.50
C VAL A 141 2.78 -2.82 11.38
N PRO A 142 2.98 -1.53 11.01
CA PRO A 142 4.31 -0.96 10.90
C PRO A 142 5.07 -0.90 12.24
N ILE A 143 4.36 -0.69 13.35
CA ILE A 143 4.95 -0.61 14.69
C ILE A 143 5.49 -1.97 15.11
N VAL A 144 4.67 -3.03 14.94
CA VAL A 144 5.04 -4.41 15.27
C VAL A 144 6.21 -4.86 14.38
N TYR A 145 6.14 -4.59 13.08
CA TYR A 145 7.20 -4.93 12.15
C TYR A 145 8.54 -4.28 12.54
N LYS A 146 8.54 -2.99 12.87
CA LYS A 146 9.74 -2.26 13.31
C LYS A 146 10.33 -2.88 14.59
N LYS A 147 9.48 -3.23 15.56
CA LYS A 147 9.92 -3.82 16.82
C LYS A 147 10.54 -5.22 16.63
N LEU A 148 9.95 -6.04 15.75
CA LEU A 148 10.48 -7.38 15.45
C LEU A 148 11.79 -7.31 14.64
N SER A 149 11.94 -6.32 13.78
CA SER A 149 13.16 -6.12 12.98
C SER A 149 14.35 -5.66 13.82
N VAL A 150 14.12 -4.81 14.83
CA VAL A 150 15.18 -4.33 15.75
C VAL A 150 15.70 -5.48 16.62
N ASN A 151 14.83 -6.30 17.19
CA ASN A 151 15.25 -7.42 18.02
C ASN A 151 16.08 -8.49 17.29
N LYS A 152 16.08 -8.51 15.97
CA LYS A 152 16.85 -9.45 15.16
C LYS A 152 18.30 -9.01 14.93
N HIS A 153 18.60 -7.74 15.17
CA HIS A 153 19.96 -7.17 15.00
C HIS A 153 20.78 -7.17 16.30
N ASP A 154 20.13 -7.25 17.46
CA ASP A 154 20.81 -7.23 18.77
C ASP A 154 21.18 -8.64 19.29
N GLY A 155 21.00 -9.68 18.47
CA GLY A 155 21.23 -11.10 18.82
C GLY A 155 22.50 -11.73 18.22
N HIS A 156 23.51 -10.92 17.80
CA HIS A 156 24.82 -11.43 17.38
C HIS A 156 25.95 -10.65 18.01
#